data_6d15bb251f88356fc96cb97fcddc191d
#
_entry.id   6d15bb251f88356fc96cb97fcddc191d
#
_cell.length_a   1.000
_cell.length_b   1.000
_cell.length_c   1.000
_cell.angle_alpha   90.00
_cell.angle_beta   90.00
_cell.angle_gamma   90.00
#
_symmetry.space_group_name_H-M   'P 1'
#
loop_
_entity.id
_entity.type
_entity.pdbx_description
1 polymer ?
#
loop_
_entity_poly.entity_id
_entity_poly.type
_entity_poly.pdbx_seq_one_letter_code
_entity_poly.pdbx_strand_id
1 'polypeptide(L)'
;MKEITERQKEVLNFISQFTENNDYPPTVREISDNFKISLKAVKDHITALKKKGYLTQCQKRARSIRVLTDCREKESKTILEKVPILGTVAAGKPLLSEENFDGYVNLPEPFVRPGKSYFALRVRGLSMQNAGILDGDLAVIEQTNTAVDGQIIVAVIDDAITLKRYYKEANRVKLQPENPDFQAIYCQDVRIVGILSSIVRTY
;
A
#
# COMPACT_ATOMS: atom_id res chain seq x y z
N MET A 1 -31.26 1.82 0.44
CA MET A 1 -31.46 0.44 -0.08
C MET A 1 -32.85 -0.03 0.32
N LYS A 2 -33.53 -0.85 -0.51
CA LYS A 2 -34.85 -1.40 -0.14
C LYS A 2 -34.66 -2.52 0.89
N GLU A 3 -35.53 -2.56 1.91
CA GLU A 3 -35.50 -3.61 2.94
C GLU A 3 -35.51 -5.04 2.35
N ILE A 4 -34.70 -5.91 2.91
CA ILE A 4 -34.62 -7.34 2.56
C ILE A 4 -35.27 -8.17 3.66
N THR A 5 -35.88 -9.31 3.28
CA THR A 5 -36.47 -10.26 4.24
C THR A 5 -35.34 -11.01 4.95
N GLU A 6 -35.59 -11.57 6.16
CA GLU A 6 -34.63 -12.37 6.89
C GLU A 6 -34.05 -13.52 6.02
N ARG A 7 -34.90 -14.20 5.25
CA ARG A 7 -34.46 -15.26 4.35
C ARG A 7 -33.56 -14.76 3.22
N GLN A 8 -33.80 -13.57 2.69
CA GLN A 8 -32.91 -12.94 1.69
C GLN A 8 -31.57 -12.53 2.32
N LYS A 9 -31.58 -12.10 3.59
CA LYS A 9 -30.38 -11.77 4.34
C LYS A 9 -29.50 -13.01 4.59
N GLU A 10 -30.10 -14.13 4.99
CA GLU A 10 -29.40 -15.40 5.15
C GLU A 10 -28.73 -15.85 3.85
N VAL A 11 -29.45 -15.80 2.72
CA VAL A 11 -28.92 -16.17 1.40
C VAL A 11 -27.78 -15.24 0.98
N LEU A 12 -27.89 -13.94 1.24
CA LEU A 12 -26.86 -12.94 0.96
C LEU A 12 -25.60 -13.24 1.77
N ASN A 13 -25.74 -13.45 3.09
CA ASN A 13 -24.63 -13.76 4.00
C ASN A 13 -23.92 -15.06 3.59
N PHE A 14 -24.67 -16.10 3.23
CA PHE A 14 -24.07 -17.34 2.74
C PHE A 14 -23.23 -17.13 1.48
N ILE A 15 -23.74 -16.34 0.51
CA ILE A 15 -22.99 -16.03 -0.72
C ILE A 15 -21.68 -15.27 -0.37
N SER A 16 -21.73 -14.31 0.54
CA SER A 16 -20.53 -13.59 1.00
C SER A 16 -19.51 -14.51 1.64
N GLN A 17 -19.91 -15.26 2.67
CA GLN A 17 -19.02 -16.18 3.40
C GLN A 17 -18.44 -17.28 2.50
N PHE A 18 -19.25 -17.84 1.62
CA PHE A 18 -18.78 -18.86 0.66
C PHE A 18 -17.72 -18.28 -0.28
N THR A 19 -17.92 -17.05 -0.76
CA THR A 19 -16.98 -16.37 -1.64
C THR A 19 -15.67 -16.02 -0.91
N GLU A 20 -15.74 -15.62 0.35
CA GLU A 20 -14.57 -15.34 1.18
C GLU A 20 -13.72 -16.59 1.43
N ASN A 21 -14.37 -17.72 1.71
CA ASN A 21 -13.68 -18.97 2.04
C ASN A 21 -13.11 -19.71 0.82
N ASN A 22 -13.63 -19.46 -0.38
CA ASN A 22 -13.30 -20.25 -1.58
C ASN A 22 -12.72 -19.42 -2.73
N ASP A 23 -12.63 -18.08 -2.60
CA ASP A 23 -12.21 -17.15 -3.67
C ASP A 23 -13.10 -17.13 -4.93
N TYR A 24 -14.25 -17.79 -4.89
CA TYR A 24 -15.26 -17.76 -5.95
C TYR A 24 -16.69 -17.90 -5.38
N PRO A 25 -17.70 -17.33 -6.05
CA PRO A 25 -19.07 -17.39 -5.57
C PRO A 25 -19.70 -18.76 -5.72
N PRO A 26 -20.71 -19.10 -4.86
CA PRO A 26 -21.43 -20.36 -4.94
C PRO A 26 -22.30 -20.44 -6.20
N THR A 27 -22.54 -21.66 -6.65
CA THR A 27 -23.55 -21.96 -7.67
C THR A 27 -24.95 -21.96 -7.07
N VAL A 28 -25.99 -21.85 -7.93
CA VAL A 28 -27.39 -21.98 -7.50
C VAL A 28 -27.67 -23.34 -6.83
N ARG A 29 -26.95 -24.41 -7.22
CA ARG A 29 -27.04 -25.72 -6.58
C ARG A 29 -26.46 -25.72 -5.18
N GLU A 30 -25.27 -25.22 -5.00
CA GLU A 30 -24.62 -25.12 -3.68
C GLU A 30 -25.47 -24.32 -2.68
N ILE A 31 -26.13 -23.24 -3.14
CA ILE A 31 -27.09 -22.50 -2.32
C ILE A 31 -28.33 -23.34 -2.00
N SER A 32 -28.89 -24.03 -3.01
CA SER A 32 -30.05 -24.91 -2.85
C SER A 32 -29.78 -26.01 -1.83
N ASP A 33 -28.62 -26.66 -1.91
CA ASP A 33 -28.22 -27.76 -1.04
C ASP A 33 -28.01 -27.28 0.41
N ASN A 34 -27.38 -26.13 0.58
CA ASN A 34 -27.15 -25.53 1.90
C ASN A 34 -28.47 -25.18 2.62
N PHE A 35 -29.41 -24.55 1.91
CA PHE A 35 -30.67 -24.10 2.49
C PHE A 35 -31.80 -25.12 2.40
N LYS A 36 -31.59 -26.26 1.74
CA LYS A 36 -32.59 -27.33 1.48
C LYS A 36 -33.87 -26.79 0.83
N ILE A 37 -33.72 -25.88 -0.13
CA ILE A 37 -34.81 -25.26 -0.90
C ILE A 37 -34.64 -25.56 -2.39
N SER A 38 -35.73 -25.42 -3.15
CA SER A 38 -35.68 -25.68 -4.59
C SER A 38 -34.79 -24.69 -5.35
N LEU A 39 -34.24 -25.14 -6.49
CA LEU A 39 -33.46 -24.27 -7.39
C LEU A 39 -34.27 -23.05 -7.86
N LYS A 40 -35.59 -23.19 -7.99
CA LYS A 40 -36.49 -22.09 -8.34
C LYS A 40 -36.52 -21.05 -7.24
N ALA A 41 -36.70 -21.47 -5.97
CA ALA A 41 -36.70 -20.57 -4.82
C ALA A 41 -35.38 -19.79 -4.68
N VAL A 42 -34.24 -20.46 -4.89
CA VAL A 42 -32.92 -19.78 -4.90
C VAL A 42 -32.85 -18.71 -5.99
N LYS A 43 -33.29 -19.03 -7.22
CA LYS A 43 -33.32 -18.06 -8.33
C LYS A 43 -34.22 -16.87 -8.02
N ASP A 44 -35.37 -17.08 -7.36
CA ASP A 44 -36.28 -16.02 -6.95
C ASP A 44 -35.65 -15.11 -5.89
N HIS A 45 -34.95 -15.67 -4.89
CA HIS A 45 -34.19 -14.89 -3.91
C HIS A 45 -33.06 -14.08 -4.56
N ILE A 46 -32.27 -14.69 -5.44
CA ILE A 46 -31.20 -14.00 -6.19
C ILE A 46 -31.78 -12.88 -7.05
N THR A 47 -32.90 -13.10 -7.73
CA THR A 47 -33.57 -12.08 -8.55
C THR A 47 -34.08 -10.92 -7.70
N ALA A 48 -34.66 -11.22 -6.54
CA ALA A 48 -35.11 -10.20 -5.60
C ALA A 48 -33.93 -9.36 -5.04
N LEU A 49 -32.84 -10.01 -4.65
CA LEU A 49 -31.62 -9.34 -4.16
C LEU A 49 -30.97 -8.47 -5.24
N LYS A 50 -30.99 -8.92 -6.51
CA LYS A 50 -30.55 -8.11 -7.65
C LYS A 50 -31.42 -6.86 -7.84
N LYS A 51 -32.76 -7.02 -7.85
CA LYS A 51 -33.69 -5.88 -7.99
C LYS A 51 -33.54 -4.86 -6.85
N LYS A 52 -33.14 -5.32 -5.66
CA LYS A 52 -32.88 -4.47 -4.49
C LYS A 52 -31.47 -3.87 -4.46
N GLY A 53 -30.58 -4.28 -5.38
CA GLY A 53 -29.22 -3.75 -5.52
C GLY A 53 -28.18 -4.38 -4.58
N TYR A 54 -28.45 -5.57 -4.03
CA TYR A 54 -27.51 -6.31 -3.18
C TYR A 54 -26.62 -7.29 -3.95
N LEU A 55 -27.05 -7.74 -5.12
CA LEU A 55 -26.30 -8.66 -5.98
C LEU A 55 -26.21 -8.15 -7.41
N THR A 56 -25.11 -8.47 -8.09
CA THR A 56 -25.00 -8.42 -9.54
C THR A 56 -24.65 -9.79 -10.11
N GLN A 57 -24.90 -9.99 -11.39
CA GLN A 57 -24.54 -11.24 -12.08
C GLN A 57 -24.20 -10.92 -13.53
N CYS A 58 -23.02 -11.33 -13.98
CA CYS A 58 -22.68 -11.31 -15.40
C CYS A 58 -23.52 -12.36 -16.12
N GLN A 59 -24.17 -11.98 -17.22
CA GLN A 59 -24.96 -12.91 -18.02
C GLN A 59 -24.07 -14.00 -18.65
N LYS A 60 -24.54 -15.26 -18.61
CA LYS A 60 -24.00 -16.43 -19.31
C LYS A 60 -22.74 -17.12 -18.74
N ARG A 61 -22.35 -16.93 -17.47
CA ARG A 61 -21.27 -17.73 -16.86
C ARG A 61 -21.73 -18.37 -15.56
N ALA A 62 -21.33 -19.64 -15.33
CA ALA A 62 -21.41 -20.25 -14.00
C ALA A 62 -20.56 -19.44 -13.01
N ARG A 63 -20.95 -19.41 -11.72
CA ARG A 63 -20.22 -18.68 -10.65
C ARG A 63 -20.07 -17.16 -10.93
N SER A 64 -21.14 -16.53 -11.44
CA SER A 64 -21.14 -15.11 -11.84
C SER A 64 -21.87 -14.18 -10.88
N ILE A 65 -22.31 -14.70 -9.73
CA ILE A 65 -23.00 -13.93 -8.70
C ILE A 65 -21.95 -13.12 -7.92
N ARG A 66 -22.16 -11.80 -7.81
CA ARG A 66 -21.32 -10.93 -6.97
C ARG A 66 -22.20 -10.16 -6.01
N VAL A 67 -21.79 -10.09 -4.74
CA VAL A 67 -22.46 -9.29 -3.72
C VAL A 67 -22.07 -7.82 -3.90
N LEU A 68 -23.05 -6.95 -4.13
CA LEU A 68 -22.79 -5.52 -4.38
C LEU A 68 -22.53 -4.73 -3.08
N THR A 69 -22.95 -5.27 -1.93
CA THR A 69 -22.62 -4.70 -0.62
C THR A 69 -21.15 -4.88 -0.29
N ASP A 70 -20.54 -6.01 -0.67
CA ASP A 70 -19.09 -6.23 -0.59
C ASP A 70 -18.31 -5.34 -1.57
N CYS A 71 -18.90 -5.00 -2.72
CA CYS A 71 -18.27 -4.03 -3.64
C CYS A 71 -18.35 -2.58 -3.14
N ARG A 72 -19.21 -2.27 -2.13
CA ARG A 72 -19.27 -0.94 -1.50
C ARG A 72 -18.54 -0.88 -0.15
N GLU A 73 -18.29 -2.06 0.47
CA GLU A 73 -17.47 -2.16 1.68
C GLU A 73 -16.07 -2.74 1.41
N LYS A 74 -15.90 -3.48 0.27
CA LYS A 74 -14.62 -3.86 -0.35
C LYS A 74 -14.27 -3.03 -1.62
N GLU A 75 -14.87 -1.90 -1.87
CA GLU A 75 -14.00 -0.76 -1.96
C GLU A 75 -13.36 -0.74 -0.57
N SER A 76 -12.32 -1.54 -0.38
CA SER A 76 -11.28 -1.13 0.51
C SER A 76 -11.17 0.35 0.22
N LYS A 77 -11.54 1.22 1.12
CA LYS A 77 -10.95 2.53 1.20
C LYS A 77 -9.49 2.15 1.28
N THR A 78 -8.88 2.03 0.11
CA THR A 78 -7.43 2.07 0.00
C THR A 78 -7.18 3.39 0.66
N ILE A 79 -6.87 3.34 1.97
CA ILE A 79 -6.58 4.53 2.73
C ILE A 79 -5.32 5.01 2.04
N LEU A 80 -5.54 5.92 1.08
CA LEU A 80 -4.45 6.58 0.41
C LEU A 80 -3.87 7.54 1.42
N GLU A 81 -2.70 7.24 1.91
CA GLU A 81 -1.98 8.16 2.76
C GLU A 81 -1.32 9.23 1.91
N LYS A 82 -1.54 10.48 2.29
CA LYS A 82 -0.99 11.64 1.61
C LYS A 82 0.44 11.85 2.10
N VAL A 83 1.40 11.40 1.30
CA VAL A 83 2.84 11.49 1.60
C VAL A 83 3.42 12.76 0.97
N PRO A 84 4.00 13.68 1.76
CA PRO A 84 4.63 14.88 1.22
C PRO A 84 5.89 14.51 0.45
N ILE A 85 6.08 15.15 -0.71
CA ILE A 85 7.31 15.07 -1.50
C ILE A 85 8.19 16.25 -1.09
N LEU A 86 9.40 15.95 -0.65
CA LEU A 86 10.39 16.99 -0.33
C LEU A 86 11.23 17.27 -1.58
N GLY A 87 11.35 18.54 -1.89
CA GLY A 87 12.21 19.06 -2.94
C GLY A 87 13.65 19.25 -2.50
N THR A 88 14.25 20.35 -2.89
CA THR A 88 15.61 20.72 -2.48
C THR A 88 15.56 21.23 -1.05
N VAL A 89 16.27 20.56 -0.14
CA VAL A 89 16.36 20.98 1.25
C VAL A 89 17.44 22.04 1.39
N ALA A 90 17.07 23.21 1.85
CA ALA A 90 18.01 24.28 2.15
C ALA A 90 18.78 23.96 3.43
N ALA A 91 20.08 24.20 3.43
CA ALA A 91 20.93 24.05 4.61
C ALA A 91 20.41 24.87 5.81
N GLY A 92 20.44 24.29 7.00
CA GLY A 92 20.08 24.97 8.25
C GLY A 92 18.57 25.04 8.58
N LYS A 93 17.67 24.52 7.71
CA LYS A 93 16.23 24.45 7.98
C LYS A 93 15.77 23.04 8.37
N PRO A 94 14.67 22.89 9.14
CA PRO A 94 14.09 21.59 9.38
C PRO A 94 13.70 20.92 8.07
N LEU A 95 14.05 19.64 7.89
CA LEU A 95 13.78 18.88 6.67
C LEU A 95 12.30 18.92 6.25
N LEU A 96 11.41 18.82 7.22
CA LEU A 96 9.95 18.78 7.03
C LEU A 96 9.29 20.17 7.16
N SER A 97 10.01 21.25 6.88
CA SER A 97 9.38 22.57 6.81
C SER A 97 8.52 22.69 5.55
N GLU A 98 7.38 23.38 5.63
CA GLU A 98 6.45 23.54 4.50
C GLU A 98 7.10 24.14 3.25
N GLU A 99 8.14 24.94 3.41
CA GLU A 99 8.92 25.52 2.32
C GLU A 99 9.68 24.49 1.46
N ASN A 100 9.94 23.30 2.02
CA ASN A 100 10.63 22.22 1.33
C ASN A 100 9.68 21.28 0.58
N PHE A 101 8.37 21.49 0.63
CA PHE A 101 7.39 20.62 -0.02
C PHE A 101 7.26 20.93 -1.51
N ASP A 102 7.47 19.90 -2.33
CA ASP A 102 7.34 19.93 -3.81
C ASP A 102 6.05 19.21 -4.28
N GLY A 103 5.08 19.04 -3.39
CA GLY A 103 3.81 18.39 -3.66
C GLY A 103 3.54 17.20 -2.75
N TYR A 104 2.64 16.34 -3.21
CA TYR A 104 2.20 15.16 -2.47
C TYR A 104 1.97 14.00 -3.41
N VAL A 105 2.21 12.78 -2.91
CA VAL A 105 1.80 11.53 -3.56
C VAL A 105 0.84 10.79 -2.66
N ASN A 106 -0.23 10.24 -3.24
CA ASN A 106 -1.19 9.41 -2.50
C ASN A 106 -0.80 7.94 -2.69
N LEU A 107 -0.42 7.27 -1.62
CA LEU A 107 0.07 5.89 -1.66
C LEU A 107 -0.84 4.96 -0.84
N PRO A 108 -1.22 3.79 -1.38
CA PRO A 108 -1.93 2.76 -0.66
C PRO A 108 -0.99 1.86 0.15
N GLU A 109 -1.55 1.01 1.02
CA GLU A 109 -0.84 -0.20 1.46
C GLU A 109 -0.49 -1.08 0.23
N PRO A 110 0.69 -1.71 0.18
CA PRO A 110 1.68 -1.85 1.26
C PRO A 110 2.81 -0.79 1.25
N PHE A 111 2.73 0.26 0.40
CA PHE A 111 3.79 1.28 0.30
C PHE A 111 3.95 2.10 1.59
N VAL A 112 2.86 2.31 2.31
CA VAL A 112 2.78 2.99 3.60
C VAL A 112 1.97 2.13 4.56
N ARG A 113 2.32 2.16 5.86
CA ARG A 113 1.62 1.40 6.91
C ARG A 113 0.89 2.35 7.85
N PRO A 114 -0.32 2.02 8.31
CA PRO A 114 -1.04 2.85 9.26
C PRO A 114 -0.24 3.11 10.55
N GLY A 115 -0.32 4.34 11.05
CA GLY A 115 0.34 4.74 12.30
C GLY A 115 1.84 5.05 12.19
N LYS A 116 2.39 5.09 10.98
CA LYS A 116 3.75 5.55 10.71
C LYS A 116 3.70 6.86 9.91
N SER A 117 4.71 7.67 10.06
CA SER A 117 4.87 8.90 9.27
C SER A 117 5.82 8.68 8.11
N TYR A 118 5.47 9.22 6.95
CA TYR A 118 6.25 9.08 5.74
C TYR A 118 6.50 10.43 5.07
N PHE A 119 7.59 10.49 4.32
CA PHE A 119 7.84 11.52 3.31
C PHE A 119 8.49 10.87 2.08
N ALA A 120 8.49 11.56 0.98
CA ALA A 120 9.13 11.09 -0.25
C ALA A 120 10.22 12.05 -0.69
N LEU A 121 11.27 11.52 -1.30
CA LEU A 121 12.40 12.26 -1.87
C LEU A 121 12.58 11.86 -3.32
N ARG A 122 12.84 12.83 -4.19
CA ARG A 122 13.29 12.54 -5.55
C ARG A 122 14.76 12.19 -5.53
N VAL A 123 15.08 10.97 -5.94
CA VAL A 123 16.46 10.48 -6.03
C VAL A 123 17.22 11.28 -7.09
N ARG A 124 18.45 11.68 -6.76
CA ARG A 124 19.38 12.33 -7.67
C ARG A 124 20.68 11.59 -7.69
N GLY A 125 21.16 11.26 -8.91
CA GLY A 125 22.41 10.55 -9.14
C GLY A 125 22.29 9.01 -9.08
N LEU A 126 23.40 8.34 -9.23
CA LEU A 126 23.50 6.91 -9.50
C LEU A 126 24.12 6.10 -8.34
N SER A 127 24.31 6.72 -7.19
CA SER A 127 25.05 6.09 -6.07
C SER A 127 24.37 4.85 -5.49
N MET A 128 23.09 4.60 -5.80
CA MET A 128 22.30 3.46 -5.30
C MET A 128 21.78 2.56 -6.44
N GLN A 129 22.38 2.67 -7.62
CA GLN A 129 21.93 1.99 -8.85
C GLN A 129 21.88 0.47 -8.70
N ASN A 130 22.87 -0.15 -8.06
CA ASN A 130 22.93 -1.62 -7.89
C ASN A 130 21.91 -2.13 -6.85
N ALA A 131 21.32 -1.23 -6.05
CA ALA A 131 20.14 -1.54 -5.23
C ALA A 131 18.83 -1.37 -5.99
N GLY A 132 18.87 -1.11 -7.31
CA GLY A 132 17.70 -0.88 -8.15
C GLY A 132 17.08 0.51 -8.02
N ILE A 133 17.77 1.46 -7.36
CA ILE A 133 17.34 2.83 -7.16
C ILE A 133 18.04 3.72 -8.18
N LEU A 134 17.26 4.34 -9.07
CA LEU A 134 17.78 5.12 -10.20
C LEU A 134 17.52 6.62 -10.01
N ASP A 135 18.24 7.40 -10.80
CA ASP A 135 18.00 8.84 -10.90
C ASP A 135 16.56 9.12 -11.34
N GLY A 136 15.90 10.08 -10.67
CA GLY A 136 14.50 10.44 -10.91
C GLY A 136 13.46 9.60 -10.14
N ASP A 137 13.83 8.48 -9.50
CA ASP A 137 12.92 7.70 -8.66
C ASP A 137 12.36 8.55 -7.53
N LEU A 138 11.15 8.19 -7.08
CA LEU A 138 10.58 8.71 -5.87
C LEU A 138 10.79 7.70 -4.73
N ALA A 139 11.71 7.98 -3.83
CA ALA A 139 11.98 7.18 -2.65
C ALA A 139 11.00 7.52 -1.53
N VAL A 140 10.20 6.57 -1.10
CA VAL A 140 9.26 6.69 0.03
C VAL A 140 9.98 6.27 1.30
N ILE A 141 10.04 7.16 2.26
CA ILE A 141 10.86 7.05 3.47
C ILE A 141 9.95 6.99 4.69
N GLU A 142 10.06 5.93 5.50
CA GLU A 142 9.46 5.89 6.83
C GLU A 142 10.31 6.75 7.78
N GLN A 143 9.68 7.72 8.40
CA GLN A 143 10.35 8.66 9.32
C GLN A 143 10.78 7.95 10.60
N THR A 144 12.08 7.89 10.85
CA THR A 144 12.68 7.37 12.08
C THR A 144 14.07 7.93 12.27
N ASN A 145 14.56 7.94 13.49
CA ASN A 145 15.92 8.37 13.84
C ASN A 145 16.86 7.20 14.14
N THR A 146 16.41 5.95 13.94
CA THR A 146 17.18 4.74 14.19
C THR A 146 17.18 3.85 12.97
N ALA A 147 18.25 3.10 12.78
CA ALA A 147 18.36 2.10 11.73
C ALA A 147 19.18 0.89 12.21
N VAL A 148 19.03 -0.23 11.55
CA VAL A 148 19.85 -1.43 11.74
C VAL A 148 20.75 -1.66 10.52
N ASP A 149 21.82 -2.41 10.70
CA ASP A 149 22.78 -2.72 9.66
C ASP A 149 22.12 -3.29 8.41
N GLY A 150 22.56 -2.81 7.26
CA GLY A 150 22.05 -3.23 5.96
C GLY A 150 20.81 -2.48 5.47
N GLN A 151 20.14 -1.67 6.28
CA GLN A 151 19.04 -0.84 5.83
C GLN A 151 19.52 0.32 4.95
N ILE A 152 18.70 0.67 3.95
CA ILE A 152 18.90 1.88 3.17
C ILE A 152 18.24 3.02 3.91
N ILE A 153 19.00 4.05 4.23
CA ILE A 153 18.56 5.19 5.03
C ILE A 153 18.70 6.51 4.28
N VAL A 154 17.89 7.47 4.70
CA VAL A 154 18.13 8.87 4.44
C VAL A 154 18.87 9.47 5.64
N ALA A 155 20.01 10.03 5.38
CA ALA A 155 20.85 10.66 6.38
C ALA A 155 21.18 12.10 6.00
N VAL A 156 21.44 12.94 7.00
CA VAL A 156 21.97 14.30 6.84
C VAL A 156 23.43 14.30 7.28
N ILE A 157 24.33 14.73 6.39
CA ILE A 157 25.77 14.93 6.63
C ILE A 157 26.13 16.29 6.07
N ASP A 158 26.77 17.12 6.87
CA ASP A 158 27.21 18.48 6.47
C ASP A 158 26.06 19.25 5.76
N ASP A 159 24.88 19.22 6.36
CA ASP A 159 23.65 19.83 5.84
C ASP A 159 23.15 19.28 4.49
N ALA A 160 23.77 18.24 3.97
CA ALA A 160 23.34 17.57 2.74
C ALA A 160 22.59 16.26 3.05
N ILE A 161 21.53 16.01 2.26
CA ILE A 161 20.75 14.77 2.35
C ILE A 161 21.39 13.74 1.44
N THR A 162 21.56 12.51 1.95
CA THR A 162 22.05 11.38 1.18
C THR A 162 21.25 10.12 1.45
N LEU A 163 21.09 9.28 0.41
CA LEU A 163 20.51 7.94 0.49
C LEU A 163 21.63 6.92 0.35
N LYS A 164 21.85 6.11 1.38
CA LYS A 164 22.93 5.11 1.42
C LYS A 164 22.51 3.90 2.25
N ARG A 165 23.25 2.79 2.09
CA ARG A 165 23.13 1.65 2.99
C ARG A 165 23.92 1.88 4.26
N TYR A 166 23.26 1.68 5.38
CA TYR A 166 23.77 1.95 6.73
C TYR A 166 24.49 0.73 7.29
N TYR A 167 25.65 0.96 7.90
CA TYR A 167 26.35 0.00 8.74
C TYR A 167 26.96 0.70 9.95
N LYS A 168 26.73 0.13 11.13
CA LYS A 168 27.35 0.60 12.37
C LYS A 168 28.62 -0.18 12.65
N GLU A 169 29.74 0.50 12.63
CA GLU A 169 31.05 -0.05 13.04
C GLU A 169 31.34 0.33 14.52
N ALA A 170 32.39 -0.26 15.10
CA ALA A 170 32.68 -0.09 16.53
C ALA A 170 32.79 1.40 16.97
N ASN A 171 33.43 2.24 16.16
CA ASN A 171 33.71 3.64 16.49
C ASN A 171 33.21 4.64 15.44
N ARG A 172 32.45 4.20 14.45
CA ARG A 172 31.97 5.04 13.35
C ARG A 172 30.76 4.43 12.63
N VAL A 173 30.12 5.22 11.82
CA VAL A 173 29.09 4.80 10.89
C VAL A 173 29.70 4.76 9.50
N LYS A 174 29.40 3.69 8.75
CA LYS A 174 29.70 3.57 7.34
C LYS A 174 28.40 3.71 6.54
N LEU A 175 28.37 4.66 5.62
CA LEU A 175 27.31 4.84 4.65
C LEU A 175 27.81 4.34 3.29
N GLN A 176 27.36 3.15 2.91
CA GLN A 176 27.82 2.42 1.74
C GLN A 176 26.92 2.78 0.53
N PRO A 177 27.48 3.30 -0.57
CA PRO A 177 26.78 3.38 -1.84
C PRO A 177 26.61 1.98 -2.45
N GLU A 178 25.55 1.80 -3.20
CA GLU A 178 25.29 0.61 -4.01
C GLU A 178 25.67 0.88 -5.49
N ASN A 179 26.88 1.37 -5.68
CA ASN A 179 27.52 1.60 -6.95
C ASN A 179 29.03 1.70 -6.72
N PRO A 180 29.89 0.88 -7.37
CA PRO A 180 31.34 0.84 -7.16
C PRO A 180 32.06 2.13 -7.58
N ASP A 181 31.44 2.97 -8.42
CA ASP A 181 31.98 4.26 -8.83
C ASP A 181 31.95 5.32 -7.72
N PHE A 182 31.27 5.01 -6.61
CA PHE A 182 31.13 5.91 -5.47
C PHE A 182 31.83 5.34 -4.24
N GLN A 183 32.56 6.17 -3.52
CA GLN A 183 33.22 5.77 -2.29
C GLN A 183 32.27 5.77 -1.09
N ALA A 184 32.51 4.87 -0.12
CA ALA A 184 31.80 4.86 1.15
C ALA A 184 32.13 6.10 1.97
N ILE A 185 31.13 6.63 2.66
CA ILE A 185 31.30 7.76 3.58
C ILE A 185 31.42 7.21 4.99
N TYR A 186 32.43 7.66 5.70
CA TYR A 186 32.65 7.30 7.10
C TYR A 186 32.50 8.55 7.97
N CYS A 187 31.66 8.47 9.00
CA CYS A 187 31.42 9.55 9.96
C CYS A 187 31.33 8.97 11.38
N GLN A 188 31.67 9.78 12.39
CA GLN A 188 31.55 9.37 13.80
C GLN A 188 30.11 9.36 14.25
N ASP A 189 29.32 10.32 13.75
CA ASP A 189 27.90 10.43 13.99
C ASP A 189 27.16 10.78 12.71
N VAL A 190 25.89 10.37 12.62
CA VAL A 190 25.03 10.62 11.46
C VAL A 190 23.60 10.89 11.94
N ARG A 191 23.02 11.96 11.44
CA ARG A 191 21.61 12.25 11.68
C ARG A 191 20.75 11.42 10.70
N ILE A 192 20.17 10.31 11.19
CA ILE A 192 19.21 9.52 10.45
C ILE A 192 17.87 10.26 10.43
N VAL A 193 17.25 10.37 9.28
CA VAL A 193 15.94 11.02 9.07
C VAL A 193 14.85 10.01 8.77
N GLY A 194 15.23 8.87 8.21
CA GLY A 194 14.31 7.78 7.95
C GLY A 194 14.95 6.61 7.22
N ILE A 195 14.17 5.55 7.06
CA ILE A 195 14.54 4.33 6.33
C ILE A 195 13.71 4.22 5.06
N LEU A 196 14.31 3.68 4.00
CA LEU A 196 13.63 3.41 2.75
C LEU A 196 12.54 2.37 2.96
N SER A 197 11.31 2.73 2.62
CA SER A 197 10.15 1.82 2.62
C SER A 197 9.87 1.25 1.24
N SER A 198 9.83 2.11 0.22
CA SER A 198 9.53 1.71 -1.15
C SER A 198 10.07 2.71 -2.17
N ILE A 199 10.09 2.29 -3.43
CA ILE A 199 10.43 3.14 -4.59
C ILE A 199 9.21 3.19 -5.52
N VAL A 200 8.88 4.39 -5.97
CA VAL A 200 7.87 4.61 -7.02
C VAL A 200 8.57 5.16 -8.25
N ARG A 201 8.41 4.48 -9.37
CA ARG A 201 8.96 4.88 -10.68
C ARG A 201 7.87 4.95 -11.72
N THR A 202 7.89 6.01 -12.49
CA THR A 202 7.03 6.20 -13.67
C THR A 202 7.89 6.18 -14.92
N TYR A 203 7.40 5.56 -16.01
CA TYR A 203 8.08 5.44 -17.30
C TYR A 203 7.39 6.30 -18.34
#